data_bf9c0c50066f48aa9a5cb0f0d011a759
#
_entry.id   bf9c0c50066f48aa9a5cb0f0d011a759
#
_cell.length_a   1.000
_cell.length_b   1.000
_cell.length_c   1.000
_cell.angle_alpha   90.00
_cell.angle_beta   90.00
_cell.angle_gamma   90.00
#
_symmetry.space_group_name_H-M   'P 1'
#
loop_
_entity.id
_entity.type
_entity.pdbx_description
1 polymer ?
#
loop_
_entity_poly.entity_id
_entity_poly.type
_entity_poly.pdbx_seq_one_letter_code
_entity_poly.pdbx_strand_id
1 'polypeptide(L)'
;MSSQTIKFHMKPETFKQNAAISLQDKPLRKSLRTAMDMLMTKRKAVLTDEEELQSLRDLCEHVRQRSLSKLPALLEQLEENLTKLGVKVHWAETSAEACQIIHNIITDKNGKLMVKGKSMVSEEIELNHYLQDQGIKAVESDLGEFIVQMAGEKPTHIVMPAIHKTKEQVSELFHQNLGTPLTDDVDQLTGFARKALRDIYSTADVGLSGVNFAVAETGTLCLVENEGNGRLSTTVPPVHIAITGIEKVVAKLSDVPPLYSLLPRSAIGQNITTYFNMITGPRRSEELDGPQEMHLVLLDNGRSQAYAEDQMRRTLQCIRCGACMNHCPVYTRIGGAAYGTTYPGPIGEIISPHLLGLDATRDLPTACTMCGACVEVCPVRIPITEQMQRLRVEAQRSPTEIVPHPIRGQGASHTFGEQMAWRTFNGIFSGSKAYRAFGWTASKFRALTPSKQLGWTDNRVPMKPAKKTLHQLMAEKLQKEKA
;
A
#
# COMPACT_ATOMS: atom_id res chain seq x y z
N MET A 1 12.40 -18.66 -25.21
CA MET A 1 13.33 -18.06 -24.24
C MET A 1 12.60 -18.04 -22.91
N SER A 2 12.94 -18.93 -21.99
CA SER A 2 12.31 -19.00 -20.67
C SER A 2 12.54 -17.68 -19.96
N SER A 3 11.46 -16.96 -19.62
CA SER A 3 11.55 -15.78 -18.77
C SER A 3 12.00 -16.28 -17.40
N GLN A 4 13.26 -16.05 -17.05
CA GLN A 4 13.71 -16.25 -15.69
C GLN A 4 12.85 -15.33 -14.81
N THR A 5 12.02 -15.93 -13.96
CA THR A 5 11.26 -15.20 -12.96
C THR A 5 12.25 -14.51 -12.04
N ILE A 6 12.31 -13.19 -12.11
CA ILE A 6 13.21 -12.39 -11.28
C ILE A 6 12.72 -12.53 -9.84
N LYS A 7 13.50 -13.20 -8.99
CA LYS A 7 13.20 -13.29 -7.55
C LYS A 7 13.62 -12.00 -6.88
N PHE A 8 12.64 -11.23 -6.41
CA PHE A 8 12.87 -10.06 -5.56
C PHE A 8 13.13 -10.50 -4.11
N HIS A 9 14.06 -9.82 -3.47
CA HIS A 9 14.20 -9.92 -2.02
C HIS A 9 13.08 -9.08 -1.37
N MET A 10 12.11 -9.76 -0.75
CA MET A 10 10.95 -9.09 -0.13
C MET A 10 11.30 -8.52 1.26
N LYS A 11 12.35 -7.70 1.29
CA LYS A 11 12.79 -6.97 2.48
C LYS A 11 13.01 -5.50 2.10
N PRO A 12 12.50 -4.54 2.87
CA PRO A 12 12.63 -3.11 2.55
C PRO A 12 14.08 -2.63 2.48
N GLU A 13 15.00 -3.25 3.22
CA GLU A 13 16.43 -2.93 3.19
C GLU A 13 17.07 -3.19 1.80
N THR A 14 16.46 -4.04 0.99
CA THR A 14 16.94 -4.36 -0.36
C THR A 14 16.34 -3.46 -1.45
N PHE A 15 15.60 -2.41 -1.08
CA PHE A 15 14.88 -1.52 -2.00
C PHE A 15 15.73 -1.06 -3.19
N LYS A 16 16.94 -0.56 -2.94
CA LYS A 16 17.82 -0.03 -4.01
C LYS A 16 18.22 -1.13 -5.01
N GLN A 17 18.51 -2.33 -4.51
CA GLN A 17 18.88 -3.48 -5.35
C GLN A 17 17.68 -3.93 -6.20
N ASN A 18 16.53 -4.09 -5.57
CA ASN A 18 15.29 -4.46 -6.24
C ASN A 18 14.87 -3.42 -7.30
N ALA A 19 14.99 -2.13 -6.98
CA ALA A 19 14.71 -1.06 -7.92
C ALA A 19 15.64 -1.10 -9.15
N ALA A 20 16.94 -1.38 -8.95
CA ALA A 20 17.90 -1.54 -10.03
C ALA A 20 17.53 -2.72 -10.96
N ILE A 21 17.11 -3.85 -10.38
CA ILE A 21 16.62 -5.03 -11.13
C ILE A 21 15.36 -4.64 -11.94
N SER A 22 14.35 -4.05 -11.31
CA SER A 22 13.10 -3.63 -11.96
C SER A 22 13.32 -2.67 -13.11
N LEU A 23 14.28 -1.74 -12.98
CA LEU A 23 14.60 -0.78 -14.03
C LEU A 23 15.15 -1.43 -15.31
N GLN A 24 15.69 -2.63 -15.22
CA GLN A 24 16.22 -3.39 -16.35
C GLN A 24 15.14 -4.30 -16.99
N ASP A 25 14.07 -4.60 -16.28
CA ASP A 25 12.96 -5.42 -16.77
C ASP A 25 12.03 -4.59 -17.67
N LYS A 26 12.27 -4.66 -18.97
CA LYS A 26 11.48 -3.93 -19.97
C LYS A 26 10.02 -4.42 -20.06
N PRO A 27 9.73 -5.73 -20.04
CA PRO A 27 8.36 -6.25 -20.00
C PRO A 27 7.58 -5.74 -18.79
N LEU A 28 8.12 -5.87 -17.57
CA LEU A 28 7.50 -5.37 -16.35
C LEU A 28 7.16 -3.88 -16.46
N ARG A 29 8.12 -3.07 -16.89
CA ARG A 29 7.96 -1.62 -17.03
C ARG A 29 6.88 -1.26 -18.05
N LYS A 30 6.76 -2.02 -19.16
CA LYS A 30 5.71 -1.83 -20.16
C LYS A 30 4.34 -2.15 -19.57
N SER A 31 4.19 -3.29 -18.91
CA SER A 31 2.94 -3.73 -18.27
C SER A 31 2.47 -2.72 -17.22
N LEU A 32 3.35 -2.31 -16.32
CA LEU A 32 3.06 -1.29 -15.31
C LEU A 32 2.61 0.03 -15.94
N ARG A 33 3.33 0.52 -16.94
CA ARG A 33 2.99 1.77 -17.61
C ARG A 33 1.60 1.71 -18.24
N THR A 34 1.34 0.65 -19.02
CA THR A 34 0.05 0.45 -19.68
C THR A 34 -1.10 0.40 -18.69
N ALA A 35 -0.92 -0.36 -17.60
CA ALA A 35 -1.95 -0.49 -16.57
C ALA A 35 -2.20 0.83 -15.81
N MET A 36 -1.14 1.54 -15.42
CA MET A 36 -1.30 2.81 -14.71
C MET A 36 -1.93 3.89 -15.61
N ASP A 37 -1.52 3.99 -16.88
CA ASP A 37 -2.13 4.93 -17.83
C ASP A 37 -3.63 4.63 -18.03
N MET A 38 -4.00 3.35 -18.11
CA MET A 38 -5.41 2.92 -18.17
C MET A 38 -6.19 3.34 -16.93
N LEU A 39 -5.65 3.07 -15.72
CA LEU A 39 -6.32 3.42 -14.46
C LEU A 39 -6.46 4.94 -14.29
N MET A 40 -5.44 5.72 -14.64
CA MET A 40 -5.50 7.18 -14.63
C MET A 40 -6.56 7.71 -15.58
N THR A 41 -6.65 7.15 -16.80
CA THR A 41 -7.64 7.52 -17.81
C THR A 41 -9.06 7.21 -17.34
N LYS A 42 -9.30 6.00 -16.81
CA LYS A 42 -10.59 5.60 -16.24
C LYS A 42 -11.00 6.50 -15.07
N ARG A 43 -10.07 6.79 -14.15
CA ARG A 43 -10.33 7.70 -13.03
C ARG A 43 -10.77 9.08 -13.52
N LYS A 44 -10.05 9.64 -14.49
CA LYS A 44 -10.40 10.95 -15.09
C LYS A 44 -11.78 10.94 -15.73
N ALA A 45 -12.19 9.84 -16.34
CA ALA A 45 -13.49 9.71 -17.01
C ALA A 45 -14.68 9.69 -16.04
N VAL A 46 -14.50 9.24 -14.79
CA VAL A 46 -15.57 9.18 -13.77
C VAL A 46 -15.54 10.33 -12.76
N LEU A 47 -14.49 11.13 -12.74
CA LEU A 47 -14.32 12.29 -11.87
C LEU A 47 -14.17 13.54 -12.76
N THR A 48 -15.25 13.90 -13.43
CA THR A 48 -15.28 15.00 -14.42
C THR A 48 -15.70 16.33 -13.83
N ASP A 49 -16.48 16.31 -12.76
CA ASP A 49 -16.90 17.51 -12.03
C ASP A 49 -15.88 17.80 -10.92
N GLU A 50 -15.08 18.82 -11.11
CA GLU A 50 -14.01 19.20 -10.18
C GLU A 50 -14.57 19.78 -8.87
N GLU A 51 -15.67 20.52 -8.90
CA GLU A 51 -16.30 21.12 -7.71
C GLU A 51 -16.90 20.01 -6.82
N GLU A 52 -17.65 19.06 -7.42
CA GLU A 52 -18.15 17.89 -6.70
C GLU A 52 -17.00 17.09 -6.12
N LEU A 53 -15.93 16.83 -6.89
CA LEU A 53 -14.77 16.08 -6.43
C LEU A 53 -14.10 16.75 -5.22
N GLN A 54 -13.86 18.05 -5.28
CA GLN A 54 -13.23 18.76 -4.17
C GLN A 54 -14.11 18.77 -2.92
N SER A 55 -15.42 18.97 -3.06
CA SER A 55 -16.40 18.94 -1.96
C SER A 55 -16.45 17.54 -1.30
N LEU A 56 -16.46 16.48 -2.10
CA LEU A 56 -16.42 15.10 -1.59
C LEU A 56 -15.09 14.79 -0.88
N ARG A 57 -13.97 15.26 -1.42
CA ARG A 57 -12.66 15.08 -0.77
C ARG A 57 -12.59 15.79 0.57
N ASP A 58 -13.13 17.02 0.68
CA ASP A 58 -13.20 17.76 1.93
C ASP A 58 -14.06 17.00 2.95
N LEU A 59 -15.22 16.51 2.55
CA LEU A 59 -16.08 15.69 3.39
C LEU A 59 -15.38 14.43 3.87
N CYS A 60 -14.72 13.68 2.96
CA CYS A 60 -14.00 12.45 3.29
C CYS A 60 -12.82 12.71 4.23
N GLU A 61 -12.07 13.80 4.03
CA GLU A 61 -11.02 14.23 4.95
C GLU A 61 -11.58 14.49 6.35
N HIS A 62 -12.65 15.30 6.46
CA HIS A 62 -13.29 15.62 7.74
C HIS A 62 -13.83 14.37 8.45
N VAL A 63 -14.47 13.45 7.72
CA VAL A 63 -14.94 12.16 8.26
C VAL A 63 -13.78 11.38 8.86
N ARG A 64 -12.66 11.25 8.13
CA ARG A 64 -11.49 10.49 8.61
C ARG A 64 -10.80 11.20 9.78
N GLN A 65 -10.61 12.50 9.73
CA GLN A 65 -10.02 13.28 10.83
C GLN A 65 -10.86 13.19 12.10
N ARG A 66 -12.19 13.37 11.97
CA ARG A 66 -13.13 13.24 13.09
C ARG A 66 -13.08 11.83 13.70
N SER A 67 -13.03 10.78 12.87
CA SER A 67 -12.93 9.41 13.36
C SER A 67 -11.62 9.19 14.12
N LEU A 68 -10.51 9.64 13.57
CA LEU A 68 -9.20 9.52 14.22
C LEU A 68 -9.13 10.37 15.51
N SER A 69 -9.70 11.56 15.57
CA SER A 69 -9.69 12.38 16.78
C SER A 69 -10.41 11.74 17.97
N LYS A 70 -11.31 10.80 17.71
CA LYS A 70 -12.09 10.06 18.71
C LYS A 70 -11.77 8.55 18.73
N LEU A 71 -10.67 8.15 18.13
CA LEU A 71 -10.37 6.75 17.87
C LEU A 71 -10.49 5.84 19.10
N PRO A 72 -9.95 6.14 20.29
CA PRO A 72 -10.11 5.29 21.46
C PRO A 72 -11.57 5.01 21.82
N ALA A 73 -12.37 6.08 21.96
CA ALA A 73 -13.79 5.94 22.30
C ALA A 73 -14.60 5.21 21.22
N LEU A 74 -14.26 5.39 19.94
CA LEU A 74 -14.92 4.70 18.85
C LEU A 74 -14.55 3.21 18.80
N LEU A 75 -13.35 2.83 19.21
CA LEU A 75 -12.92 1.45 19.32
C LEU A 75 -13.67 0.74 20.45
N GLU A 76 -13.79 1.37 21.61
CA GLU A 76 -14.58 0.86 22.73
C GLU A 76 -16.06 0.69 22.34
N GLN A 77 -16.65 1.68 21.67
CA GLN A 77 -18.02 1.61 21.17
C GLN A 77 -18.20 0.49 20.13
N LEU A 78 -17.23 0.32 19.22
CA LEU A 78 -17.25 -0.74 18.22
C LEU A 78 -17.25 -2.12 18.88
N GLU A 79 -16.34 -2.34 19.83
CA GLU A 79 -16.23 -3.60 20.58
C GLU A 79 -17.53 -3.91 21.34
N GLU A 80 -18.06 -2.92 22.06
CA GLU A 80 -19.33 -3.07 22.79
C GLU A 80 -20.49 -3.50 21.86
N ASN A 81 -20.64 -2.80 20.73
CA ASN A 81 -21.73 -3.06 19.79
C ASN A 81 -21.57 -4.41 19.07
N LEU A 82 -20.35 -4.76 18.64
CA LEU A 82 -20.08 -6.06 18.04
C LEU A 82 -20.30 -7.21 19.02
N THR A 83 -19.88 -7.05 20.27
CA THR A 83 -20.10 -8.06 21.32
C THR A 83 -21.61 -8.29 21.57
N LYS A 84 -22.42 -7.24 21.60
CA LYS A 84 -23.89 -7.33 21.69
C LYS A 84 -24.50 -8.09 20.51
N LEU A 85 -23.88 -8.02 19.34
CA LEU A 85 -24.29 -8.72 18.13
C LEU A 85 -23.75 -10.16 18.04
N GLY A 86 -23.01 -10.62 19.05
CA GLY A 86 -22.49 -11.99 19.14
C GLY A 86 -21.11 -12.18 18.47
N VAL A 87 -20.42 -11.10 18.11
CA VAL A 87 -19.05 -11.15 17.56
C VAL A 87 -18.06 -11.20 18.71
N LYS A 88 -17.08 -12.09 18.62
CA LYS A 88 -15.94 -12.13 19.55
C LYS A 88 -14.84 -11.19 19.06
N VAL A 89 -14.55 -10.16 19.86
CA VAL A 89 -13.54 -9.15 19.51
C VAL A 89 -12.24 -9.50 20.20
N HIS A 90 -11.14 -9.43 19.43
CA HIS A 90 -9.78 -9.70 19.88
C HIS A 90 -8.89 -8.51 19.55
N TRP A 91 -8.00 -8.18 20.48
CA TRP A 91 -7.00 -7.14 20.31
C TRP A 91 -5.63 -7.76 20.08
N ALA A 92 -4.88 -7.24 19.12
CA ALA A 92 -3.52 -7.64 18.84
C ALA A 92 -2.61 -6.43 18.74
N GLU A 93 -1.60 -6.36 19.59
CA GLU A 93 -0.60 -5.27 19.55
C GLU A 93 0.40 -5.47 18.42
N THR A 94 0.70 -6.74 18.08
CA THR A 94 1.74 -7.12 17.11
C THR A 94 1.23 -8.09 16.06
N SER A 95 1.97 -8.17 14.94
CA SER A 95 1.72 -9.16 13.89
C SER A 95 1.74 -10.60 14.42
N ALA A 96 2.69 -10.93 15.31
CA ALA A 96 2.82 -12.27 15.88
C ALA A 96 1.61 -12.64 16.75
N GLU A 97 1.14 -11.70 17.56
CA GLU A 97 -0.05 -11.90 18.39
C GLU A 97 -1.32 -12.10 17.54
N ALA A 98 -1.50 -11.29 16.48
CA ALA A 98 -2.62 -11.47 15.56
C ALA A 98 -2.60 -12.85 14.87
N CYS A 99 -1.43 -13.30 14.43
CA CYS A 99 -1.27 -14.64 13.86
C CYS A 99 -1.62 -15.74 14.87
N GLN A 100 -1.16 -15.60 16.12
CA GLN A 100 -1.45 -16.57 17.18
C GLN A 100 -2.95 -16.62 17.53
N ILE A 101 -3.63 -15.46 17.62
CA ILE A 101 -5.07 -15.39 17.86
C ILE A 101 -5.82 -16.13 16.75
N ILE A 102 -5.52 -15.84 15.49
CA ILE A 102 -6.17 -16.48 14.34
C ILE A 102 -5.90 -17.99 14.32
N HIS A 103 -4.67 -18.39 14.57
CA HIS A 103 -4.29 -19.81 14.67
C HIS A 103 -5.09 -20.54 15.76
N ASN A 104 -5.22 -19.95 16.95
CA ASN A 104 -5.97 -20.54 18.06
C ASN A 104 -7.46 -20.70 17.70
N ILE A 105 -8.08 -19.68 17.06
CA ILE A 105 -9.47 -19.77 16.61
C ILE A 105 -9.67 -20.94 15.63
N ILE A 106 -8.73 -21.13 14.69
CA ILE A 106 -8.80 -22.22 13.72
C ILE A 106 -8.61 -23.59 14.42
N THR A 107 -7.64 -23.71 15.29
CA THR A 107 -7.33 -24.98 15.97
C THR A 107 -8.39 -25.39 16.97
N ASP A 108 -9.02 -24.46 17.67
CA ASP A 108 -10.15 -24.72 18.57
C ASP A 108 -11.35 -25.34 17.85
N LYS A 109 -11.43 -25.16 16.53
CA LYS A 109 -12.43 -25.78 15.65
C LYS A 109 -11.91 -27.04 14.94
N ASN A 110 -10.71 -27.50 15.25
CA ASN A 110 -9.99 -28.55 14.52
C ASN A 110 -9.87 -28.25 13.00
N GLY A 111 -9.90 -26.96 12.64
CA GLY A 111 -9.83 -26.49 11.24
C GLY A 111 -8.45 -26.70 10.63
N LYS A 112 -8.43 -27.05 9.34
CA LYS A 112 -7.20 -27.27 8.56
C LYS A 112 -7.18 -26.49 7.25
N LEU A 113 -8.32 -25.95 6.85
CA LEU A 113 -8.50 -25.21 5.61
C LEU A 113 -9.16 -23.85 5.87
N MET A 114 -8.43 -22.78 5.55
CA MET A 114 -8.96 -21.42 5.55
C MET A 114 -9.08 -20.90 4.12
N VAL A 115 -10.24 -20.35 3.74
CA VAL A 115 -10.39 -19.55 2.52
C VAL A 115 -10.36 -18.08 2.88
N LYS A 116 -9.59 -17.31 2.14
CA LYS A 116 -9.33 -15.90 2.49
C LYS A 116 -9.77 -14.97 1.35
N GLY A 117 -10.67 -14.04 1.66
CA GLY A 117 -10.89 -12.86 0.84
C GLY A 117 -9.70 -11.90 0.93
N LYS A 118 -9.52 -11.07 -0.07
CA LYS A 118 -8.42 -10.10 -0.13
C LYS A 118 -8.33 -9.23 1.11
N SER A 119 -7.20 -9.27 1.80
CA SER A 119 -6.94 -8.49 3.00
C SER A 119 -5.48 -8.02 3.06
N MET A 120 -5.26 -6.72 2.91
CA MET A 120 -3.92 -6.15 3.05
C MET A 120 -3.35 -6.29 4.47
N VAL A 121 -4.21 -6.37 5.50
CA VAL A 121 -3.76 -6.54 6.89
C VAL A 121 -3.28 -7.98 7.12
N SER A 122 -3.92 -9.00 6.52
CA SER A 122 -3.42 -10.36 6.60
C SER A 122 -2.10 -10.56 5.85
N GLU A 123 -1.87 -9.81 4.75
CA GLU A 123 -0.57 -9.75 4.07
C GLU A 123 0.49 -9.03 4.92
N GLU A 124 0.10 -7.99 5.66
CA GLU A 124 0.99 -7.23 6.56
C GLU A 124 1.60 -8.12 7.63
N ILE A 125 0.80 -9.03 8.20
CA ILE A 125 1.23 -9.96 9.25
C ILE A 125 1.80 -11.28 8.70
N GLU A 126 1.92 -11.44 7.39
CA GLU A 126 2.38 -12.66 6.71
C GLU A 126 1.60 -13.93 7.11
N LEU A 127 0.30 -13.78 7.32
CA LEU A 127 -0.58 -14.81 7.90
C LEU A 127 -0.52 -16.14 7.14
N ASN A 128 -0.47 -16.12 5.80
CA ASN A 128 -0.45 -17.34 5.01
C ASN A 128 0.79 -18.20 5.29
N HIS A 129 1.96 -17.57 5.39
CA HIS A 129 3.21 -18.28 5.72
C HIS A 129 3.16 -18.85 7.14
N TYR A 130 2.72 -18.03 8.09
CA TYR A 130 2.59 -18.46 9.48
C TYR A 130 1.66 -19.69 9.61
N LEU A 131 0.50 -19.68 8.98
CA LEU A 131 -0.44 -20.80 9.04
C LEU A 131 0.08 -22.05 8.33
N GLN A 132 0.77 -21.90 7.19
CA GLN A 132 1.42 -23.02 6.49
C GLN A 132 2.47 -23.70 7.36
N ASP A 133 3.29 -22.95 8.09
CA ASP A 133 4.27 -23.49 9.01
C ASP A 133 3.62 -24.25 10.19
N GLN A 134 2.36 -23.93 10.50
CA GLN A 134 1.55 -24.63 11.50
C GLN A 134 0.70 -25.78 10.90
N GLY A 135 0.88 -26.10 9.61
CA GLY A 135 0.14 -27.17 8.94
C GLY A 135 -1.30 -26.84 8.55
N ILE A 136 -1.69 -25.57 8.57
CA ILE A 136 -3.00 -25.09 8.15
C ILE A 136 -2.90 -24.53 6.72
N LYS A 137 -3.75 -25.03 5.81
CA LYS A 137 -3.82 -24.56 4.45
C LYS A 137 -4.63 -23.27 4.35
N ALA A 138 -3.98 -22.17 3.93
CA ALA A 138 -4.62 -20.90 3.63
C ALA A 138 -4.70 -20.71 2.11
N VAL A 139 -5.90 -20.45 1.58
CA VAL A 139 -6.13 -20.30 0.13
C VAL A 139 -6.71 -18.92 -0.16
N GLU A 140 -6.04 -18.18 -1.03
CA GLU A 140 -6.53 -16.90 -1.55
C GLU A 140 -7.71 -17.11 -2.49
N SER A 141 -8.72 -16.27 -2.39
CA SER A 141 -9.92 -16.37 -3.22
C SER A 141 -10.13 -15.21 -4.19
N ASP A 142 -9.41 -14.10 -4.04
CA ASP A 142 -9.28 -13.06 -5.07
C ASP A 142 -8.47 -13.63 -6.23
N LEU A 143 -8.94 -13.49 -7.47
CA LEU A 143 -8.29 -14.09 -8.63
C LEU A 143 -6.82 -13.66 -8.77
N GLY A 144 -6.53 -12.39 -8.58
CA GLY A 144 -5.17 -11.88 -8.66
C GLY A 144 -4.27 -12.42 -7.54
N GLU A 145 -4.76 -12.52 -6.31
CA GLU A 145 -4.04 -13.09 -5.18
C GLU A 145 -3.87 -14.61 -5.31
N PHE A 146 -4.88 -15.31 -5.82
CA PHE A 146 -4.81 -16.75 -6.12
C PHE A 146 -3.73 -17.07 -7.16
N ILE A 147 -3.63 -16.26 -8.23
CA ILE A 147 -2.57 -16.36 -9.23
C ILE A 147 -1.19 -16.17 -8.60
N VAL A 148 -1.03 -15.12 -7.80
CA VAL A 148 0.23 -14.76 -7.14
C VAL A 148 0.63 -15.83 -6.12
N GLN A 149 -0.32 -16.36 -5.35
CA GLN A 149 -0.10 -17.46 -4.41
C GLN A 149 0.40 -18.71 -5.12
N MET A 150 -0.23 -19.12 -6.24
CA MET A 150 0.24 -20.26 -7.05
C MET A 150 1.64 -20.04 -7.63
N ALA A 151 1.98 -18.80 -7.95
CA ALA A 151 3.32 -18.45 -8.41
C ALA A 151 4.38 -18.43 -7.29
N GLY A 152 3.99 -18.55 -6.02
CA GLY A 152 4.88 -18.41 -4.88
C GLY A 152 5.43 -16.98 -4.72
N GLU A 153 4.66 -15.97 -5.16
CA GLU A 153 5.03 -14.57 -5.13
C GLU A 153 4.15 -13.79 -4.15
N LYS A 154 4.53 -12.54 -3.84
CA LYS A 154 3.71 -11.62 -3.04
C LYS A 154 2.95 -10.63 -3.94
N PRO A 155 1.79 -10.12 -3.50
CA PRO A 155 1.05 -9.10 -4.22
C PRO A 155 1.91 -7.85 -4.49
N THR A 156 1.84 -7.32 -5.72
CA THR A 156 2.67 -6.16 -6.12
C THR A 156 1.89 -4.85 -6.19
N HIS A 157 0.57 -4.91 -6.07
CA HIS A 157 -0.34 -3.77 -6.08
C HIS A 157 -1.51 -4.00 -5.14
N ILE A 158 -1.93 -2.96 -4.39
CA ILE A 158 -3.02 -3.06 -3.40
C ILE A 158 -4.34 -3.51 -4.04
N VAL A 159 -4.65 -3.05 -5.28
CA VAL A 159 -5.93 -3.35 -5.95
C VAL A 159 -5.80 -4.45 -7.00
N MET A 160 -4.67 -4.53 -7.70
CA MET A 160 -4.42 -5.47 -8.79
C MET A 160 -3.18 -6.33 -8.50
N PRO A 161 -3.27 -7.35 -7.64
CA PRO A 161 -2.10 -8.09 -7.12
C PRO A 161 -1.21 -8.69 -8.20
N ALA A 162 -1.80 -9.25 -9.25
CA ALA A 162 -1.13 -9.94 -10.35
C ALA A 162 -0.82 -9.05 -11.57
N ILE A 163 -0.80 -7.72 -11.41
CA ILE A 163 -0.62 -6.75 -12.52
C ILE A 163 0.66 -6.97 -13.36
N HIS A 164 1.63 -7.65 -12.82
CA HIS A 164 2.91 -7.98 -13.45
C HIS A 164 2.87 -9.27 -14.28
N LYS A 165 1.79 -10.06 -14.22
CA LYS A 165 1.61 -11.30 -14.97
C LYS A 165 0.91 -11.04 -16.30
N THR A 166 1.33 -11.78 -17.33
CA THR A 166 0.61 -11.84 -18.61
C THR A 166 -0.39 -13.00 -18.61
N LYS A 167 -1.37 -12.99 -19.52
CA LYS A 167 -2.36 -14.06 -19.64
C LYS A 167 -1.71 -15.42 -19.98
N GLU A 168 -0.63 -15.41 -20.79
CA GLU A 168 0.13 -16.59 -21.14
C GLU A 168 0.80 -17.22 -19.91
N GLN A 169 1.41 -16.37 -19.05
CA GLN A 169 2.00 -16.82 -17.80
C GLN A 169 0.95 -17.37 -16.83
N VAL A 170 -0.25 -16.78 -16.79
CA VAL A 170 -1.37 -17.30 -16.00
C VAL A 170 -1.84 -18.66 -16.55
N SER A 171 -1.94 -18.80 -17.87
CA SER A 171 -2.29 -20.08 -18.51
C SER A 171 -1.30 -21.19 -18.17
N GLU A 172 -0.01 -20.92 -18.28
CA GLU A 172 1.05 -21.87 -17.90
C GLU A 172 0.95 -22.24 -16.41
N LEU A 173 0.73 -21.25 -15.55
CA LEU A 173 0.60 -21.47 -14.11
C LEU A 173 -0.59 -22.36 -13.77
N PHE A 174 -1.75 -22.14 -14.40
CA PHE A 174 -2.94 -22.97 -14.21
C PHE A 174 -2.77 -24.38 -14.77
N HIS A 175 -2.09 -24.50 -15.91
CA HIS A 175 -1.74 -25.82 -16.45
C HIS A 175 -0.90 -26.62 -15.46
N GLN A 176 0.13 -26.02 -14.89
CA GLN A 176 1.06 -26.69 -13.97
C GLN A 176 0.41 -27.04 -12.62
N ASN A 177 -0.44 -26.15 -12.06
CA ASN A 177 -0.97 -26.32 -10.70
C ASN A 177 -2.39 -26.91 -10.64
N LEU A 178 -3.19 -26.72 -11.70
CA LEU A 178 -4.59 -27.17 -11.74
C LEU A 178 -4.83 -28.26 -12.80
N GLY A 179 -3.82 -28.59 -13.63
CA GLY A 179 -3.95 -29.58 -14.71
C GLY A 179 -4.88 -29.15 -15.84
N THR A 180 -5.10 -27.84 -16.01
CA THR A 180 -6.00 -27.30 -17.04
C THR A 180 -5.32 -27.27 -18.42
N PRO A 181 -6.06 -27.29 -19.55
CA PRO A 181 -5.47 -27.06 -20.86
C PRO A 181 -4.89 -25.65 -20.96
N LEU A 182 -3.84 -25.49 -21.78
CA LEU A 182 -3.31 -24.18 -22.14
C LEU A 182 -4.31 -23.43 -23.01
N THR A 183 -4.54 -22.15 -22.69
CA THR A 183 -5.46 -21.28 -23.44
C THR A 183 -5.03 -19.83 -23.34
N ASP A 184 -5.37 -19.01 -24.32
CA ASP A 184 -5.23 -17.56 -24.29
C ASP A 184 -6.56 -16.84 -24.11
N ASP A 185 -7.63 -17.61 -23.91
CA ASP A 185 -8.98 -17.11 -23.62
C ASP A 185 -9.13 -16.78 -22.14
N VAL A 186 -9.36 -15.50 -21.82
CA VAL A 186 -9.49 -14.99 -20.46
C VAL A 186 -10.72 -15.55 -19.73
N ASP A 187 -11.81 -15.80 -20.47
CA ASP A 187 -13.04 -16.33 -19.87
C ASP A 187 -12.84 -17.79 -19.43
N GLN A 188 -12.10 -18.60 -20.24
CA GLN A 188 -11.72 -19.95 -19.86
C GLN A 188 -10.80 -19.96 -18.63
N LEU A 189 -9.77 -19.10 -18.60
CA LEU A 189 -8.89 -18.96 -17.43
C LEU A 189 -9.68 -18.62 -16.17
N THR A 190 -10.59 -17.65 -16.26
CA THR A 190 -11.48 -17.29 -15.15
C THR A 190 -12.37 -18.46 -14.72
N GLY A 191 -12.87 -19.23 -15.70
CA GLY A 191 -13.66 -20.43 -15.46
C GLY A 191 -12.89 -21.53 -14.71
N PHE A 192 -11.61 -21.72 -15.02
CA PHE A 192 -10.74 -22.67 -14.31
C PHE A 192 -10.54 -22.28 -12.84
N ALA A 193 -10.23 -21.01 -12.58
CA ALA A 193 -10.11 -20.49 -11.21
C ALA A 193 -11.42 -20.63 -10.43
N ARG A 194 -12.56 -20.27 -11.04
CA ARG A 194 -13.90 -20.43 -10.44
C ARG A 194 -14.18 -21.87 -10.04
N LYS A 195 -13.87 -22.85 -10.92
CA LYS A 195 -14.06 -24.26 -10.62
C LYS A 195 -13.18 -24.71 -9.46
N ALA A 196 -11.89 -24.34 -9.46
CA ALA A 196 -10.96 -24.71 -8.41
C ALA A 196 -11.37 -24.13 -7.04
N LEU A 197 -11.81 -22.88 -7.00
CA LEU A 197 -12.19 -22.19 -5.76
C LEU A 197 -13.54 -22.66 -5.22
N ARG A 198 -14.44 -23.18 -6.06
CA ARG A 198 -15.78 -23.59 -5.63
C ARG A 198 -15.74 -24.70 -4.58
N ASP A 199 -14.93 -25.70 -4.77
CA ASP A 199 -14.77 -26.81 -3.83
C ASP A 199 -14.11 -26.32 -2.53
N ILE A 200 -13.20 -25.37 -2.62
CA ILE A 200 -12.54 -24.76 -1.47
C ILE A 200 -13.55 -24.02 -0.60
N TYR A 201 -14.43 -23.19 -1.18
CA TYR A 201 -15.46 -22.50 -0.40
C TYR A 201 -16.38 -23.47 0.35
N SER A 202 -16.79 -24.57 -0.30
CA SER A 202 -17.72 -25.53 0.31
C SER A 202 -17.10 -26.40 1.40
N THR A 203 -15.77 -26.53 1.42
CA THR A 203 -15.04 -27.41 2.34
C THR A 203 -14.20 -26.63 3.37
N ALA A 204 -14.12 -25.31 3.25
CA ALA A 204 -13.33 -24.49 4.16
C ALA A 204 -13.92 -24.51 5.57
N ASP A 205 -13.08 -24.73 6.57
CA ASP A 205 -13.43 -24.69 7.99
C ASP A 205 -13.63 -23.25 8.47
N VAL A 206 -12.84 -22.34 7.91
CA VAL A 206 -12.81 -20.93 8.30
C VAL A 206 -12.73 -20.04 7.06
N GLY A 207 -13.50 -18.96 7.07
CA GLY A 207 -13.36 -17.85 6.12
C GLY A 207 -12.72 -16.64 6.78
N LEU A 208 -11.77 -16.03 6.09
CA LEU A 208 -11.14 -14.80 6.56
C LEU A 208 -11.41 -13.63 5.61
N SER A 209 -11.71 -12.46 6.15
CA SER A 209 -11.86 -11.22 5.38
C SER A 209 -11.09 -10.05 5.98
N GLY A 210 -10.77 -9.07 5.14
CA GLY A 210 -10.42 -7.73 5.59
C GLY A 210 -11.68 -6.91 5.89
N VAL A 211 -11.48 -5.66 6.34
CA VAL A 211 -12.54 -4.68 6.57
C VAL A 211 -12.14 -3.36 5.91
N ASN A 212 -13.02 -2.80 5.07
CA ASN A 212 -12.80 -1.47 4.50
C ASN A 212 -13.16 -0.37 5.49
N PHE A 213 -14.32 -0.50 6.15
CA PHE A 213 -14.80 0.43 7.18
C PHE A 213 -15.46 -0.37 8.31
N ALA A 214 -15.12 -0.05 9.56
CA ALA A 214 -15.78 -0.59 10.76
C ALA A 214 -16.60 0.53 11.40
N VAL A 215 -17.93 0.37 11.44
CA VAL A 215 -18.86 1.40 11.91
C VAL A 215 -19.10 1.24 13.40
N ALA A 216 -18.59 2.17 14.20
CA ALA A 216 -18.71 2.09 15.68
C ALA A 216 -20.18 2.17 16.15
N GLU A 217 -20.98 3.05 15.56
CA GLU A 217 -22.39 3.28 15.90
C GLU A 217 -23.24 2.00 15.86
N THR A 218 -22.99 1.14 14.88
CA THR A 218 -23.87 -0.03 14.59
C THR A 218 -23.18 -1.39 14.77
N GLY A 219 -21.88 -1.43 15.03
CA GLY A 219 -21.13 -2.68 15.02
C GLY A 219 -21.11 -3.33 13.63
N THR A 220 -21.06 -2.55 12.55
CA THR A 220 -21.12 -3.06 11.18
C THR A 220 -19.74 -3.06 10.55
N LEU A 221 -19.33 -4.20 9.98
CA LEU A 221 -18.12 -4.33 9.18
C LEU A 221 -18.46 -4.25 7.70
N CYS A 222 -17.90 -3.24 7.02
CA CYS A 222 -18.14 -3.01 5.59
C CYS A 222 -17.00 -3.61 4.75
N LEU A 223 -17.37 -4.42 3.76
CA LEU A 223 -16.45 -5.06 2.82
C LEU A 223 -16.83 -4.67 1.38
N VAL A 224 -15.85 -4.17 0.64
CA VAL A 224 -15.99 -3.69 -0.75
C VAL A 224 -15.28 -4.65 -1.68
N GLU A 225 -15.96 -5.16 -2.70
CA GLU A 225 -15.40 -6.13 -3.65
C GLU A 225 -16.10 -6.11 -5.02
N ASN A 226 -15.49 -6.77 -6.01
CA ASN A 226 -16.06 -6.89 -7.37
C ASN A 226 -16.34 -8.34 -7.79
N GLU A 227 -15.72 -9.32 -7.15
CA GLU A 227 -15.72 -10.72 -7.62
C GLU A 227 -16.71 -11.63 -6.88
N GLY A 228 -17.23 -11.18 -5.72
CA GLY A 228 -18.07 -11.98 -4.84
C GLY A 228 -17.29 -12.97 -3.96
N ASN A 229 -15.98 -13.00 -4.07
CA ASN A 229 -15.08 -13.87 -3.31
C ASN A 229 -15.07 -13.54 -1.81
N GLY A 230 -15.06 -12.27 -1.45
CA GLY A 230 -15.17 -11.83 -0.06
C GLY A 230 -16.52 -12.21 0.53
N ARG A 231 -17.62 -12.01 -0.20
CA ARG A 231 -18.96 -12.45 0.20
C ARG A 231 -19.01 -13.96 0.47
N LEU A 232 -18.46 -14.77 -0.43
CA LEU A 232 -18.42 -16.23 -0.24
C LEU A 232 -17.55 -16.61 0.96
N SER A 233 -16.41 -15.98 1.15
CA SER A 233 -15.52 -16.23 2.29
C SER A 233 -16.15 -15.85 3.64
N THR A 234 -17.08 -14.90 3.66
CA THR A 234 -17.75 -14.44 4.90
C THR A 234 -19.07 -15.15 5.19
N THR A 235 -19.63 -15.92 4.26
CA THR A 235 -20.96 -16.53 4.40
C THR A 235 -20.96 -18.04 4.35
N VAL A 236 -20.08 -18.68 3.57
CA VAL A 236 -20.11 -20.15 3.37
C VAL A 236 -19.43 -20.92 4.50
N PRO A 237 -18.20 -20.57 4.94
CA PRO A 237 -17.55 -21.25 6.04
C PRO A 237 -18.32 -21.09 7.37
N PRO A 238 -18.28 -22.10 8.25
CA PRO A 238 -18.99 -22.05 9.55
C PRO A 238 -18.42 -21.01 10.52
N VAL A 239 -17.17 -20.62 10.35
CA VAL A 239 -16.49 -19.58 11.16
C VAL A 239 -16.00 -18.48 10.26
N HIS A 240 -16.32 -17.23 10.59
CA HIS A 240 -15.77 -16.04 9.92
C HIS A 240 -14.84 -15.29 10.84
N ILE A 241 -13.62 -15.02 10.37
CA ILE A 241 -12.63 -14.14 11.02
C ILE A 241 -12.46 -12.89 10.18
N ALA A 242 -12.81 -11.73 10.71
CA ALA A 242 -12.48 -10.44 10.13
C ALA A 242 -11.18 -9.92 10.78
N ILE A 243 -10.23 -9.40 9.97
CA ILE A 243 -9.04 -8.74 10.50
C ILE A 243 -8.92 -7.32 9.95
N THR A 244 -8.61 -6.38 10.82
CA THR A 244 -8.48 -4.97 10.42
C THR A 244 -7.50 -4.20 11.30
N GLY A 245 -6.88 -3.15 10.74
CA GLY A 245 -6.16 -2.18 11.56
C GLY A 245 -7.14 -1.28 12.31
N ILE A 246 -6.74 -0.85 13.51
CA ILE A 246 -7.56 0.02 14.39
C ILE A 246 -8.00 1.32 13.69
N GLU A 247 -7.25 1.77 12.68
CA GLU A 247 -7.54 3.00 11.94
C GLU A 247 -8.77 2.91 11.03
N LYS A 248 -9.33 1.71 10.79
CA LYS A 248 -10.47 1.53 9.86
C LYS A 248 -11.82 1.92 10.45
N VAL A 249 -11.85 2.30 11.71
CA VAL A 249 -13.08 2.71 12.38
C VAL A 249 -13.59 4.06 11.85
N VAL A 250 -14.92 4.13 11.64
CA VAL A 250 -15.70 5.33 11.37
C VAL A 250 -16.80 5.46 12.41
N ALA A 251 -17.21 6.70 12.73
CA ALA A 251 -18.12 6.95 13.84
C ALA A 251 -19.55 6.46 13.53
N LYS A 252 -20.08 6.81 12.37
CA LYS A 252 -21.48 6.60 11.99
C LYS A 252 -21.61 5.85 10.68
N LEU A 253 -22.74 5.19 10.49
CA LEU A 253 -23.07 4.55 9.22
C LEU A 253 -23.16 5.58 8.08
N SER A 254 -23.64 6.78 8.36
CA SER A 254 -23.69 7.89 7.39
C SER A 254 -22.31 8.41 6.94
N ASP A 255 -21.22 8.01 7.60
CA ASP A 255 -19.85 8.34 7.21
C ASP A 255 -19.33 7.45 6.07
N VAL A 256 -19.97 6.31 5.85
CA VAL A 256 -19.53 5.32 4.85
C VAL A 256 -19.82 5.74 3.40
N PRO A 257 -21.02 6.24 3.03
CA PRO A 257 -21.34 6.58 1.65
C PRO A 257 -20.35 7.54 0.97
N PRO A 258 -19.92 8.68 1.59
CA PRO A 258 -18.95 9.57 0.94
C PRO A 258 -17.58 8.88 0.73
N LEU A 259 -17.09 8.12 1.70
CA LEU A 259 -15.84 7.37 1.59
C LEU A 259 -15.92 6.29 0.50
N TYR A 260 -17.05 5.54 0.48
CA TYR A 260 -17.31 4.54 -0.54
C TYR A 260 -17.45 5.16 -1.93
N SER A 261 -18.11 6.31 -2.06
CA SER A 261 -18.25 7.02 -3.34
C SER A 261 -16.89 7.32 -3.99
N LEU A 262 -15.89 7.72 -3.21
CA LEU A 262 -14.55 8.02 -3.74
C LEU A 262 -13.64 6.79 -3.87
N LEU A 263 -13.89 5.71 -3.12
CA LEU A 263 -13.00 4.56 -3.09
C LEU A 263 -12.85 3.88 -4.47
N PRO A 264 -13.88 3.34 -5.15
CA PRO A 264 -13.74 2.69 -6.44
C PRO A 264 -13.43 3.68 -7.57
N ARG A 265 -13.97 4.90 -7.52
CA ARG A 265 -13.66 5.96 -8.50
C ARG A 265 -12.17 6.30 -8.49
N SER A 266 -11.57 6.40 -7.30
CA SER A 266 -10.14 6.69 -7.15
C SER A 266 -9.24 5.49 -7.47
N ALA A 267 -9.70 4.28 -7.17
CA ALA A 267 -8.92 3.05 -7.31
C ALA A 267 -8.76 2.62 -8.78
N ILE A 268 -9.87 2.42 -9.47
CA ILE A 268 -9.93 1.81 -10.80
C ILE A 268 -10.87 2.53 -11.77
N GLY A 269 -11.40 3.69 -11.39
CA GLY A 269 -12.33 4.46 -12.22
C GLY A 269 -13.68 3.78 -12.42
N GLN A 270 -14.20 3.11 -11.39
CA GLN A 270 -15.58 2.61 -11.34
C GLN A 270 -16.46 3.54 -10.52
N ASN A 271 -17.68 3.79 -10.95
CA ASN A 271 -18.64 4.59 -10.17
C ASN A 271 -19.06 3.90 -8.87
N ILE A 272 -19.30 2.59 -8.95
CA ILE A 272 -19.66 1.72 -7.81
C ILE A 272 -18.95 0.37 -7.99
N THR A 273 -18.81 -0.40 -6.91
CA THR A 273 -18.37 -1.80 -6.97
C THR A 273 -19.55 -2.74 -7.22
N THR A 274 -19.25 -3.97 -7.64
CA THR A 274 -20.29 -4.99 -7.85
C THR A 274 -20.99 -5.36 -6.55
N TYR A 275 -20.24 -5.46 -5.45
CA TYR A 275 -20.73 -5.79 -4.14
C TYR A 275 -20.25 -4.81 -3.08
N PHE A 276 -21.17 -4.46 -2.18
CA PHE A 276 -20.90 -3.77 -0.93
C PHE A 276 -21.58 -4.57 0.18
N ASN A 277 -20.79 -5.28 0.97
CA ASN A 277 -21.29 -6.14 2.02
C ASN A 277 -21.24 -5.41 3.36
N MET A 278 -22.32 -5.54 4.15
CA MET A 278 -22.45 -5.02 5.50
C MET A 278 -22.68 -6.20 6.43
N ILE A 279 -21.70 -6.51 7.27
CA ILE A 279 -21.67 -7.70 8.12
C ILE A 279 -21.81 -7.22 9.56
N THR A 280 -22.83 -7.71 10.26
CA THR A 280 -23.15 -7.27 11.63
C THR A 280 -22.92 -8.34 12.70
N GLY A 281 -22.78 -9.62 12.31
CA GLY A 281 -22.56 -10.69 13.27
C GLY A 281 -22.71 -12.08 12.66
N PRO A 282 -22.62 -13.14 13.48
CA PRO A 282 -22.91 -14.50 13.06
C PRO A 282 -24.41 -14.67 12.77
N ARG A 283 -24.77 -15.76 12.07
CA ARG A 283 -26.16 -16.08 11.77
C ARG A 283 -26.99 -16.29 13.06
N ARG A 284 -28.22 -15.84 13.03
CA ARG A 284 -29.19 -16.07 14.10
C ARG A 284 -29.84 -17.47 13.99
N SER A 285 -30.51 -17.91 15.04
CA SER A 285 -31.09 -19.25 15.09
C SER A 285 -32.10 -19.54 13.97
N GLU A 286 -32.79 -18.52 13.49
CA GLU A 286 -33.80 -18.61 12.43
C GLU A 286 -33.23 -18.42 11.01
N GLU A 287 -31.95 -18.06 10.87
CA GLU A 287 -31.30 -17.85 9.59
C GLU A 287 -30.72 -19.17 9.07
N LEU A 288 -30.86 -19.41 7.74
CA LEU A 288 -30.44 -20.66 7.11
C LEU A 288 -28.96 -20.69 6.76
N ASP A 289 -28.38 -19.52 6.39
CA ASP A 289 -27.02 -19.36 5.92
C ASP A 289 -26.25 -18.29 6.72
N GLY A 290 -24.95 -18.25 6.52
CA GLY A 290 -24.02 -17.42 7.25
C GLY A 290 -23.20 -18.21 8.28
N PRO A 291 -22.11 -17.61 8.78
CA PRO A 291 -21.22 -18.24 9.74
C PRO A 291 -21.92 -18.45 11.09
N GLN A 292 -21.64 -19.58 11.73
CA GLN A 292 -22.16 -19.88 13.07
C GLN A 292 -21.45 -19.04 14.14
N GLU A 293 -20.21 -18.67 13.87
CA GLU A 293 -19.35 -17.93 14.78
C GLU A 293 -18.58 -16.87 14.00
N MET A 294 -18.45 -15.69 14.60
CA MET A 294 -17.74 -14.57 13.99
C MET A 294 -16.77 -13.95 14.98
N HIS A 295 -15.56 -13.68 14.49
CA HIS A 295 -14.49 -13.02 15.22
C HIS A 295 -14.04 -11.75 14.51
N LEU A 296 -13.64 -10.74 15.28
CA LEU A 296 -12.93 -9.57 14.77
C LEU A 296 -11.57 -9.46 15.47
N VAL A 297 -10.49 -9.38 14.69
CA VAL A 297 -9.14 -9.09 15.18
C VAL A 297 -8.81 -7.65 14.87
N LEU A 298 -8.67 -6.82 15.90
CA LEU A 298 -8.24 -5.42 15.83
C LEU A 298 -6.72 -5.37 16.02
N LEU A 299 -6.01 -4.92 14.98
CA LEU A 299 -4.55 -4.90 14.94
C LEU A 299 -4.01 -3.49 15.13
N ASP A 300 -3.12 -3.29 16.10
CA ASP A 300 -2.32 -2.08 16.24
C ASP A 300 -1.09 -2.10 15.32
N ASN A 301 -0.15 -2.95 15.56
CA ASN A 301 1.10 -3.11 14.79
C ASN A 301 1.77 -1.76 14.45
N GLY A 302 1.89 -0.86 15.45
CA GLY A 302 2.53 0.46 15.31
C GLY A 302 1.60 1.59 14.84
N ARG A 303 0.30 1.34 14.69
CA ARG A 303 -0.69 2.39 14.35
C ARG A 303 -0.88 3.38 15.48
N SER A 304 -0.84 2.92 16.73
CA SER A 304 -0.87 3.78 17.93
C SER A 304 0.29 4.76 17.95
N GLN A 305 1.48 4.35 17.52
CA GLN A 305 2.62 5.23 17.38
C GLN A 305 2.38 6.34 16.34
N ALA A 306 1.87 5.97 15.16
CA ALA A 306 1.49 6.95 14.14
C ALA A 306 0.36 7.87 14.63
N TYR A 307 -0.55 7.34 15.43
CA TYR A 307 -1.67 8.08 16.02
C TYR A 307 -1.21 9.12 17.03
N ALA A 308 -0.19 8.83 17.82
CA ALA A 308 0.31 9.69 18.90
C ALA A 308 0.87 11.04 18.41
N GLU A 309 1.30 11.13 17.15
CA GLU A 309 1.90 12.34 16.57
C GLU A 309 0.96 12.94 15.51
N ASP A 310 0.63 14.24 15.65
CA ASP A 310 -0.42 14.90 14.87
C ASP A 310 -0.18 14.87 13.36
N GLN A 311 1.05 15.09 12.91
CA GLN A 311 1.40 15.06 11.49
C GLN A 311 1.33 13.63 10.94
N MET A 312 1.84 12.64 11.67
CA MET A 312 1.86 11.24 11.24
C MET A 312 0.50 10.56 11.37
N ARG A 313 -0.34 11.00 12.32
CA ARG A 313 -1.74 10.55 12.45
C ARG A 313 -2.50 10.61 11.14
N ARG A 314 -2.23 11.61 10.29
CA ARG A 314 -2.86 11.74 8.98
C ARG A 314 -2.56 10.59 8.02
N THR A 315 -1.49 9.82 8.22
CA THR A 315 -1.23 8.57 7.48
C THR A 315 -2.37 7.56 7.65
N LEU A 316 -2.96 7.51 8.86
CA LEU A 316 -4.05 6.62 9.22
C LEU A 316 -5.40 6.99 8.58
N GLN A 317 -5.53 8.15 7.94
CA GLN A 317 -6.72 8.52 7.15
C GLN A 317 -6.90 7.59 5.93
N CYS A 318 -5.86 6.87 5.51
CA CYS A 318 -5.82 6.11 4.26
C CYS A 318 -6.94 5.07 4.16
N ILE A 319 -7.75 5.15 3.07
CA ILE A 319 -8.81 4.21 2.73
C ILE A 319 -8.33 3.07 1.81
N ARG A 320 -7.03 2.98 1.54
CA ARG A 320 -6.38 1.92 0.73
C ARG A 320 -6.85 1.86 -0.74
N CYS A 321 -7.23 2.98 -1.35
CA CYS A 321 -7.68 3.03 -2.74
C CYS A 321 -6.59 2.82 -3.81
N GLY A 322 -5.31 3.00 -3.47
CA GLY A 322 -4.20 2.82 -4.43
C GLY A 322 -3.98 3.97 -5.43
N ALA A 323 -4.81 5.03 -5.43
CA ALA A 323 -4.68 6.13 -6.40
C ALA A 323 -3.29 6.79 -6.40
N CYS A 324 -2.67 6.93 -5.23
CA CYS A 324 -1.33 7.49 -5.11
C CYS A 324 -0.25 6.66 -5.84
N MET A 325 -0.40 5.33 -5.89
CA MET A 325 0.50 4.44 -6.64
C MET A 325 0.29 4.60 -8.14
N ASN A 326 -0.97 4.64 -8.58
CA ASN A 326 -1.33 4.77 -9.99
C ASN A 326 -0.72 6.04 -10.64
N HIS A 327 -0.54 7.10 -9.85
CA HIS A 327 -0.02 8.39 -10.31
C HIS A 327 1.47 8.61 -9.97
N CYS A 328 2.12 7.66 -9.25
CA CYS A 328 3.51 7.83 -8.83
C CYS A 328 4.49 7.52 -9.97
N PRO A 329 5.34 8.49 -10.38
CA PRO A 329 6.32 8.27 -11.44
C PRO A 329 7.40 7.25 -11.05
N VAL A 330 7.65 7.03 -9.77
CA VAL A 330 8.58 6.01 -9.29
C VAL A 330 7.93 4.64 -9.34
N TYR A 331 6.76 4.47 -8.71
CA TYR A 331 6.04 3.21 -8.70
C TYR A 331 5.78 2.66 -10.11
N THR A 332 5.37 3.53 -11.05
CA THR A 332 5.11 3.16 -12.45
C THR A 332 6.36 2.57 -13.15
N ARG A 333 7.55 2.82 -12.64
CA ARG A 333 8.80 2.36 -13.24
C ARG A 333 9.37 1.11 -12.62
N ILE A 334 9.18 0.92 -11.30
CA ILE A 334 9.82 -0.17 -10.56
C ILE A 334 8.84 -1.21 -10.03
N GLY A 335 7.53 -0.88 -9.97
CA GLY A 335 6.50 -1.77 -9.44
C GLY A 335 6.57 -1.95 -7.93
N GLY A 336 5.56 -2.63 -7.38
CA GLY A 336 5.41 -2.81 -5.94
C GLY A 336 6.44 -3.74 -5.31
N ALA A 337 6.82 -4.81 -6.01
CA ALA A 337 7.78 -5.79 -5.50
C ALA A 337 9.14 -5.16 -5.11
N ALA A 338 9.55 -4.10 -5.81
CA ALA A 338 10.80 -3.41 -5.52
C ALA A 338 10.85 -2.79 -4.12
N TYR A 339 9.71 -2.41 -3.55
CA TYR A 339 9.63 -1.80 -2.20
C TYR A 339 9.90 -2.80 -1.08
N GLY A 340 9.68 -4.10 -1.31
CA GLY A 340 9.89 -5.14 -0.32
C GLY A 340 8.95 -5.05 0.88
N THR A 341 7.82 -4.37 0.75
CA THR A 341 6.80 -4.16 1.79
C THR A 341 5.42 -4.49 1.28
N THR A 342 4.50 -4.80 2.18
CA THR A 342 3.09 -5.08 1.86
C THR A 342 2.40 -3.86 1.26
N TYR A 343 2.74 -2.68 1.73
CA TYR A 343 2.23 -1.40 1.20
C TYR A 343 3.32 -0.73 0.36
N PRO A 344 3.29 -0.84 -0.98
CA PRO A 344 4.26 -0.17 -1.83
C PRO A 344 3.82 1.26 -2.20
N GLY A 345 4.74 1.99 -2.83
CA GLY A 345 4.48 3.34 -3.35
C GLY A 345 4.28 4.38 -2.26
N PRO A 346 3.71 5.56 -2.60
CA PRO A 346 3.72 6.71 -1.70
C PRO A 346 3.07 6.48 -0.34
N ILE A 347 1.96 5.73 -0.28
CA ILE A 347 1.36 5.38 1.03
C ILE A 347 2.23 4.41 1.81
N GLY A 348 2.89 3.47 1.13
CA GLY A 348 3.81 2.53 1.76
C GLY A 348 5.04 3.21 2.33
N GLU A 349 5.58 4.19 1.61
CA GLU A 349 6.74 4.98 2.05
C GLU A 349 6.49 5.74 3.36
N ILE A 350 5.23 6.10 3.67
CA ILE A 350 4.89 6.81 4.90
C ILE A 350 4.32 5.92 6.01
N ILE A 351 3.71 4.78 5.69
CA ILE A 351 3.15 3.88 6.72
C ILE A 351 4.14 2.81 7.17
N SER A 352 4.93 2.25 6.24
CA SER A 352 5.84 1.14 6.56
C SER A 352 6.87 1.47 7.65
N PRO A 353 7.39 2.71 7.77
CA PRO A 353 8.25 3.06 8.89
C PRO A 353 7.61 2.89 10.28
N HIS A 354 6.29 3.08 10.39
CA HIS A 354 5.57 2.87 11.64
C HIS A 354 5.37 1.38 11.94
N LEU A 355 5.11 0.58 10.90
CA LEU A 355 4.83 -0.86 11.02
C LEU A 355 6.11 -1.69 11.24
N LEU A 356 7.18 -1.37 10.52
CA LEU A 356 8.41 -2.17 10.42
C LEU A 356 9.61 -1.53 11.11
N GLY A 357 9.50 -0.27 11.50
CA GLY A 357 10.60 0.52 12.01
C GLY A 357 11.39 1.24 10.92
N LEU A 358 12.03 2.34 11.34
CA LEU A 358 12.77 3.23 10.44
C LEU A 358 14.10 2.60 9.98
N ASP A 359 14.70 1.73 10.79
CA ASP A 359 15.95 1.03 10.46
C ASP A 359 15.80 0.18 9.20
N ALA A 360 14.72 -0.61 9.14
CA ALA A 360 14.42 -1.47 8.01
C ALA A 360 13.97 -0.67 6.77
N THR A 361 13.30 0.46 6.96
CA THR A 361 12.58 1.19 5.90
C THR A 361 13.23 2.51 5.50
N ARG A 362 14.42 2.84 6.01
CA ARG A 362 15.08 4.15 5.84
C ARG A 362 15.26 4.60 4.38
N ASP A 363 15.35 3.67 3.45
CA ASP A 363 15.54 3.97 2.03
C ASP A 363 14.22 4.25 1.31
N LEU A 364 13.07 3.82 1.85
CA LEU A 364 11.75 4.00 1.23
C LEU A 364 11.37 5.48 1.05
N PRO A 365 11.50 6.37 2.06
CA PRO A 365 11.20 7.79 1.88
C PRO A 365 12.06 8.47 0.81
N THR A 366 13.23 7.89 0.46
CA THR A 366 14.10 8.43 -0.60
C THR A 366 13.63 8.08 -2.01
N ALA A 367 12.72 7.12 -2.17
CA ALA A 367 12.12 6.74 -3.45
C ALA A 367 11.26 7.86 -4.06
N CYS A 368 10.81 8.80 -3.26
CA CYS A 368 9.94 9.90 -3.67
C CYS A 368 10.68 11.02 -4.42
N THR A 369 10.13 11.46 -5.56
CA THR A 369 10.60 12.63 -6.33
C THR A 369 10.04 13.97 -5.85
N MET A 370 9.19 13.98 -4.82
CA MET A 370 8.49 15.16 -4.28
C MET A 370 7.62 15.90 -5.33
N CYS A 371 7.10 15.19 -6.34
CA CYS A 371 6.31 15.79 -7.43
C CYS A 371 4.89 16.22 -7.03
N GLY A 372 4.36 15.75 -5.88
CA GLY A 372 3.03 16.12 -5.38
C GLY A 372 1.85 15.32 -5.96
N ALA A 373 2.03 14.55 -7.05
CA ALA A 373 0.93 13.86 -7.71
C ALA A 373 0.09 12.95 -6.77
N CYS A 374 0.72 12.31 -5.79
CA CYS A 374 0.02 11.48 -4.81
C CYS A 374 -0.88 12.27 -3.85
N VAL A 375 -0.52 13.53 -3.54
CA VAL A 375 -1.32 14.46 -2.72
C VAL A 375 -2.54 14.95 -3.50
N GLU A 376 -2.33 15.33 -4.77
CA GLU A 376 -3.40 15.82 -5.65
C GLU A 376 -4.52 14.79 -5.83
N VAL A 377 -4.17 13.51 -5.97
CA VAL A 377 -5.16 12.46 -6.22
C VAL A 377 -5.72 11.80 -4.98
N CYS A 378 -5.19 12.09 -3.79
CA CYS A 378 -5.63 11.44 -2.55
C CYS A 378 -7.07 11.82 -2.20
N PRO A 379 -8.02 10.87 -2.14
CA PRO A 379 -9.42 11.17 -1.87
C PRO A 379 -9.69 11.65 -0.43
N VAL A 380 -8.75 11.43 0.48
CA VAL A 380 -8.82 11.84 1.90
C VAL A 380 -7.71 12.83 2.26
N ARG A 381 -7.10 13.48 1.26
CA ARG A 381 -6.14 14.58 1.38
C ARG A 381 -4.99 14.35 2.38
N ILE A 382 -4.39 13.16 2.36
CA ILE A 382 -3.18 12.90 3.16
C ILE A 382 -2.04 13.76 2.61
N PRO A 383 -1.32 14.52 3.46
CA PRO A 383 -0.18 15.35 3.04
C PRO A 383 1.09 14.48 2.88
N ILE A 384 1.03 13.53 1.93
CA ILE A 384 2.03 12.45 1.76
C ILE A 384 3.45 13.02 1.60
N THR A 385 3.62 14.10 0.82
CA THR A 385 4.94 14.71 0.60
C THR A 385 5.52 15.38 1.84
N GLU A 386 4.68 15.99 2.66
CA GLU A 386 5.11 16.59 3.93
C GLU A 386 5.55 15.50 4.92
N GLN A 387 4.77 14.44 5.04
CA GLN A 387 5.11 13.28 5.86
C GLN A 387 6.38 12.60 5.36
N MET A 388 6.54 12.48 4.05
CA MET A 388 7.76 11.97 3.43
C MET A 388 9.00 12.78 3.80
N GLN A 389 8.86 14.12 3.80
CA GLN A 389 9.94 15.01 4.19
C GLN A 389 10.28 14.85 5.68
N ARG A 390 9.26 14.72 6.53
CA ARG A 390 9.45 14.44 7.96
C ARG A 390 10.20 13.12 8.19
N LEU A 391 9.81 12.05 7.50
CA LEU A 391 10.48 10.76 7.57
C LEU A 391 11.94 10.82 7.13
N ARG A 392 12.25 11.61 6.11
CA ARG A 392 13.64 11.84 5.68
C ARG A 392 14.47 12.53 6.78
N VAL A 393 13.88 13.48 7.49
CA VAL A 393 14.53 14.13 8.64
C VAL A 393 14.76 13.13 9.77
N GLU A 394 13.72 12.35 10.11
CA GLU A 394 13.83 11.31 11.16
C GLU A 394 14.87 10.24 10.83
N ALA A 395 14.94 9.81 9.56
CA ALA A 395 15.94 8.84 9.10
C ALA A 395 17.39 9.33 9.20
N GLN A 396 17.60 10.64 9.29
CA GLN A 396 18.91 11.27 9.44
C GLN A 396 19.22 11.69 10.88
N ARG A 397 18.29 11.47 11.79
CA ARG A 397 18.41 11.85 13.21
C ARG A 397 19.58 11.15 13.89
N SER A 398 20.32 11.90 14.70
CA SER A 398 21.32 11.34 15.61
C SER A 398 20.62 10.52 16.72
N PRO A 399 21.17 9.38 17.15
CA PRO A 399 20.63 8.62 18.28
C PRO A 399 20.51 9.42 19.60
N THR A 400 21.29 10.51 19.73
CA THR A 400 21.29 11.39 20.89
C THR A 400 20.26 12.52 20.81
N GLU A 401 19.59 12.70 19.67
CA GLU A 401 18.61 13.76 19.48
C GLU A 401 17.26 13.35 20.04
N ILE A 402 16.75 14.13 20.98
CA ILE A 402 15.44 13.90 21.58
C ILE A 402 14.37 14.51 20.69
N VAL A 403 13.49 13.66 20.16
CA VAL A 403 12.35 14.08 19.35
C VAL A 403 11.06 13.61 20.04
N PRO A 404 10.04 14.48 20.20
CA PRO A 404 8.74 14.04 20.67
C PRO A 404 8.14 12.97 19.75
N HIS A 405 7.69 11.86 20.31
CA HIS A 405 7.09 10.75 19.58
C HIS A 405 7.93 10.27 18.37
N PRO A 406 9.18 9.82 18.60
CA PRO A 406 10.05 9.36 17.52
C PRO A 406 9.45 8.14 16.84
N ILE A 407 9.62 8.04 15.53
CA ILE A 407 9.26 6.82 14.80
C ILE A 407 10.15 5.67 15.28
N ARG A 408 9.59 4.49 15.37
CA ARG A 408 10.25 3.29 15.85
C ARG A 408 11.55 3.02 15.08
N GLY A 409 12.62 2.70 15.77
CA GLY A 409 13.93 2.43 15.19
C GLY A 409 14.91 3.60 15.33
N GLN A 410 16.18 3.34 15.04
CA GLN A 410 17.23 4.33 15.09
C GLN A 410 17.43 4.97 13.70
N GLY A 411 17.66 6.27 13.67
CA GLY A 411 18.10 6.95 12.46
C GLY A 411 19.46 6.41 12.00
N ALA A 412 19.68 6.44 10.69
CA ALA A 412 20.97 6.03 10.13
C ALA A 412 22.05 7.05 10.45
N SER A 413 23.18 6.61 10.98
CA SER A 413 24.36 7.42 11.02
C SER A 413 24.86 7.65 9.57
N HIS A 414 25.14 8.90 9.20
CA HIS A 414 25.78 9.20 7.91
C HIS A 414 27.15 8.53 7.82
N THR A 415 27.44 7.97 6.65
CA THR A 415 28.82 7.59 6.35
C THR A 415 29.72 8.84 6.31
N PHE A 416 31.00 8.68 6.59
CA PHE A 416 31.96 9.81 6.50
C PHE A 416 31.90 10.51 5.14
N GLY A 417 31.77 9.74 4.05
CA GLY A 417 31.62 10.28 2.70
C GLY A 417 30.37 11.13 2.50
N GLU A 418 29.23 10.70 3.05
CA GLU A 418 27.98 11.49 3.03
C GLU A 418 28.11 12.78 3.84
N GLN A 419 28.69 12.71 5.02
CA GLN A 419 28.92 13.91 5.84
C GLN A 419 29.79 14.94 5.12
N MET A 420 30.85 14.49 4.46
CA MET A 420 31.73 15.37 3.67
C MET A 420 31.00 15.97 2.47
N ALA A 421 30.19 15.17 1.76
CA ALA A 421 29.37 15.64 0.65
C ALA A 421 28.39 16.73 1.08
N TRP A 422 27.67 16.49 2.19
CA TRP A 422 26.71 17.47 2.74
C TRP A 422 27.39 18.74 3.27
N ARG A 423 28.54 18.63 3.93
CA ARG A 423 29.35 19.81 4.35
C ARG A 423 29.78 20.63 3.16
N THR A 424 30.27 19.96 2.11
CA THR A 424 30.68 20.63 0.86
C THR A 424 29.51 21.31 0.17
N PHE A 425 28.39 20.62 0.05
CA PHE A 425 27.15 21.18 -0.49
C PHE A 425 26.72 22.42 0.32
N ASN A 426 26.64 22.32 1.64
CA ASN A 426 26.28 23.44 2.50
C ASN A 426 27.25 24.62 2.32
N GLY A 427 28.57 24.39 2.29
CA GLY A 427 29.57 25.45 2.07
C GLY A 427 29.40 26.17 0.73
N ILE A 428 29.01 25.44 -0.33
CA ILE A 428 28.76 26.02 -1.65
C ILE A 428 27.44 26.81 -1.68
N PHE A 429 26.37 26.25 -1.11
CA PHE A 429 25.02 26.78 -1.31
C PHE A 429 24.54 27.75 -0.21
N SER A 430 25.24 27.86 0.94
CA SER A 430 24.89 28.77 2.02
C SER A 430 25.32 30.24 1.75
N GLY A 431 26.23 30.48 0.79
CA GLY A 431 26.75 31.81 0.48
C GLY A 431 26.60 32.20 -0.99
N SER A 432 26.07 33.40 -1.25
CA SER A 432 25.88 33.88 -2.63
C SER A 432 27.18 33.96 -3.47
N LYS A 433 28.28 34.29 -2.83
CA LYS A 433 29.61 34.35 -3.50
C LYS A 433 30.12 32.97 -3.85
N ALA A 434 30.05 32.02 -2.91
CA ALA A 434 30.46 30.63 -3.11
C ALA A 434 29.58 29.95 -4.19
N TYR A 435 28.28 30.14 -4.17
CA TYR A 435 27.35 29.64 -5.17
C TYR A 435 27.65 30.17 -6.58
N ARG A 436 27.88 31.49 -6.71
CA ARG A 436 28.25 32.10 -8.01
C ARG A 436 29.58 31.58 -8.54
N ALA A 437 30.61 31.50 -7.68
CA ALA A 437 31.92 30.95 -8.05
C ALA A 437 31.81 29.50 -8.51
N PHE A 438 31.10 28.66 -7.75
CA PHE A 438 30.83 27.26 -8.11
C PHE A 438 30.07 27.15 -9.46
N GLY A 439 29.00 27.91 -9.63
CA GLY A 439 28.21 27.89 -10.87
C GLY A 439 29.04 28.33 -12.10
N TRP A 440 29.85 29.35 -11.97
CA TRP A 440 30.73 29.81 -13.03
C TRP A 440 31.81 28.77 -13.37
N THR A 441 32.47 28.20 -12.36
CA THR A 441 33.50 27.17 -12.53
C THR A 441 32.93 25.92 -13.18
N ALA A 442 31.78 25.43 -12.68
CA ALA A 442 31.11 24.27 -13.21
C ALA A 442 30.68 24.46 -14.68
N SER A 443 30.16 25.63 -15.03
CA SER A 443 29.78 25.95 -16.41
C SER A 443 30.99 26.04 -17.35
N LYS A 444 32.08 26.66 -16.90
CA LYS A 444 33.30 26.82 -17.66
C LYS A 444 34.01 25.49 -17.96
N PHE A 445 34.06 24.62 -16.94
CA PHE A 445 34.73 23.32 -17.03
C PHE A 445 33.75 22.14 -17.29
N ARG A 446 32.56 22.42 -17.81
CA ARG A 446 31.54 21.38 -18.06
C ARG A 446 32.00 20.23 -18.97
N ALA A 447 32.96 20.48 -19.87
CA ALA A 447 33.54 19.45 -20.74
C ALA A 447 34.33 18.39 -19.98
N LEU A 448 34.85 18.74 -18.79
CA LEU A 448 35.58 17.83 -17.90
C LEU A 448 34.65 17.02 -16.98
N THR A 449 33.33 17.23 -17.04
CA THR A 449 32.40 16.48 -16.21
C THR A 449 32.44 15.00 -16.59
N PRO A 450 32.78 14.09 -15.66
CA PRO A 450 32.90 12.68 -15.98
C PRO A 450 31.54 12.10 -16.38
N SER A 451 31.56 11.19 -17.36
CA SER A 451 30.37 10.45 -17.80
C SER A 451 29.91 9.43 -16.74
N LYS A 452 30.86 8.91 -15.94
CA LYS A 452 30.56 8.03 -14.80
C LYS A 452 30.77 8.82 -13.51
N GLN A 453 29.67 9.01 -12.77
CA GLN A 453 29.65 9.75 -11.50
C GLN A 453 29.26 8.79 -10.39
N LEU A 454 30.16 8.56 -9.45
CA LEU A 454 30.04 7.56 -8.39
C LEU A 454 28.77 7.78 -7.56
N GLY A 455 27.97 6.73 -7.36
CA GLY A 455 26.71 6.79 -6.62
C GLY A 455 25.57 7.52 -7.34
N TRP A 456 25.81 8.07 -8.56
CA TRP A 456 24.79 8.76 -9.33
C TRP A 456 24.44 8.05 -10.64
N THR A 457 25.43 7.71 -11.44
CA THR A 457 25.20 7.18 -12.80
C THR A 457 24.91 5.70 -12.86
N ASP A 458 24.84 5.02 -11.74
CA ASP A 458 24.46 3.59 -11.70
C ASP A 458 23.04 3.38 -12.25
N ASN A 459 22.13 4.34 -11.97
CA ASN A 459 20.73 4.29 -12.40
C ASN A 459 20.20 5.64 -12.94
N ARG A 460 21.07 6.62 -13.20
CA ARG A 460 20.70 7.98 -13.61
C ARG A 460 21.59 8.47 -14.73
N VAL A 461 21.08 9.40 -15.54
CA VAL A 461 21.90 10.09 -16.53
C VAL A 461 22.93 10.99 -15.85
N PRO A 462 24.15 11.16 -16.43
CA PRO A 462 25.17 12.03 -15.88
C PRO A 462 24.67 13.47 -15.73
N MET A 463 24.94 14.07 -14.59
CA MET A 463 24.71 15.50 -14.39
C MET A 463 25.76 16.28 -15.17
N LYS A 464 25.32 17.08 -16.15
CA LYS A 464 26.20 18.02 -16.87
C LYS A 464 25.79 19.44 -16.53
N PRO A 465 26.71 20.28 -16.04
CA PRO A 465 26.43 21.70 -15.80
C PRO A 465 25.90 22.39 -17.06
N ALA A 466 25.03 23.37 -16.89
CA ALA A 466 24.55 24.17 -18.01
C ALA A 466 25.68 24.98 -18.63
N LYS A 467 25.53 25.39 -19.90
CA LYS A 467 26.52 26.25 -20.60
C LYS A 467 26.63 27.63 -19.97
N LYS A 468 25.54 28.16 -19.43
CA LYS A 468 25.45 29.45 -18.75
C LYS A 468 24.85 29.27 -17.37
N THR A 469 25.29 30.03 -16.39
CA THR A 469 24.72 30.04 -15.06
C THR A 469 23.33 30.68 -15.09
N LEU A 470 22.49 30.38 -14.07
CA LEU A 470 21.15 31.00 -13.90
C LEU A 470 21.27 32.54 -13.90
N HIS A 471 22.28 33.09 -13.23
CA HIS A 471 22.53 34.54 -13.19
C HIS A 471 22.78 35.14 -14.56
N GLN A 472 23.58 34.46 -15.42
CA GLN A 472 23.83 34.90 -16.79
C GLN A 472 22.54 34.85 -17.62
N LEU A 473 21.75 33.75 -17.53
CA LEU A 473 20.47 33.64 -18.24
C LEU A 473 19.47 34.70 -17.82
N MET A 474 19.37 34.97 -16.51
CA MET A 474 18.51 36.03 -16.01
C MET A 474 18.93 37.44 -16.44
N ALA A 475 20.25 37.72 -16.43
CA ALA A 475 20.79 39.00 -16.92
C ALA A 475 20.45 39.20 -18.40
N GLU A 476 20.64 38.18 -19.23
CA GLU A 476 20.30 38.21 -20.67
C GLU A 476 18.79 38.42 -20.90
N LYS A 477 17.95 37.78 -20.08
CA LYS A 477 16.49 37.94 -20.16
C LYS A 477 16.07 39.38 -19.81
N LEU A 478 16.58 39.91 -18.69
CA LEU A 478 16.30 41.28 -18.27
C LEU A 478 16.81 42.35 -19.26
N GLN A 479 17.92 42.08 -19.97
CA GLN A 479 18.39 42.95 -21.02
C GLN A 479 17.46 42.94 -22.24
N LYS A 480 16.94 41.78 -22.61
CA LYS A 480 15.97 41.64 -23.71
C LYS A 480 14.59 42.26 -23.41
N GLU A 481 14.20 42.30 -22.17
CA GLU A 481 12.92 42.92 -21.73
C GLU A 481 13.03 44.48 -21.64
N LYS A 482 14.28 45.01 -21.59
CA LYS A 482 14.52 46.47 -21.56
C LYS A 482 14.83 47.06 -22.96
N ALA A 483 15.09 46.22 -23.93
CA ALA A 483 15.32 46.60 -25.34
C ALA A 483 14.02 46.40 -26.16
#